data_fd384404e34bb7d95aee86a5c0aa3bc5
#
_entry.id   fd384404e34bb7d95aee86a5c0aa3bc5
#
_cell.length_a   1.000
_cell.length_b   1.000
_cell.length_c   1.000
_cell.angle_alpha   90.00
_cell.angle_beta   90.00
_cell.angle_gamma   90.00
#
_symmetry.space_group_name_H-M   'P 1'
#
loop_
_entity.id
_entity.type
_entity.pdbx_description
1 polymer ?
#
loop_
_entity_poly.entity_id
_entity_poly.type
_entity_poly.pdbx_seq_one_letter_code
_entity_poly.pdbx_strand_id
1 'polypeptide(L)'
;IYPNTLKVIRLTGADIKNALELSASYFTLKTDGSITVSPTYIEPKPQHYNYDMWEGISYVLNISKPIGERVESLQHNSAPLNMNEEYDVVMNNYRASGGGNFFMFQNKPVVKDIPTDMSELIANYILEHKTIEATVNNNWKVIK
;
A
#
# COMPACT_ATOMS: atom_id res chain seq x y z
N ILE A 1 14.98 15.87 6.98
CA ILE A 1 14.62 14.44 7.12
C ILE A 1 13.45 14.40 8.08
N TYR A 2 12.31 13.89 7.62
CA TYR A 2 11.14 13.71 8.49
C TYR A 2 11.26 12.35 9.17
N PRO A 3 11.21 12.27 10.50
CA PRO A 3 11.19 10.99 11.19
C PRO A 3 9.88 10.27 10.85
N ASN A 4 9.99 9.05 10.34
CA ASN A 4 8.85 8.16 10.14
C ASN A 4 8.79 7.17 11.30
N THR A 5 7.62 7.07 11.89
CA THR A 5 7.30 6.06 12.92
C THR A 5 6.25 5.09 12.38
N LEU A 6 6.00 3.99 13.06
CA LEU A 6 4.99 3.02 12.68
C LEU A 6 3.72 3.19 13.52
N LYS A 7 2.58 3.02 12.86
CA LYS A 7 1.27 2.89 13.49
C LYS A 7 0.58 1.64 12.99
N VAL A 8 -0.16 0.99 13.88
CA VAL A 8 -1.12 -0.03 13.51
C VAL A 8 -2.50 0.58 13.63
N ILE A 9 -3.21 0.67 12.51
CA ILE A 9 -4.58 1.20 12.48
C ILE A 9 -5.55 0.11 12.05
N ARG A 10 -6.80 0.23 12.48
CA ARG A 10 -7.86 -0.72 12.16
C ARG A 10 -8.67 -0.23 10.98
N LEU A 11 -8.68 -1.04 9.93
CA LEU A 11 -9.34 -0.76 8.65
C LEU A 11 -10.36 -1.84 8.34
N THR A 12 -11.43 -1.48 7.64
CA THR A 12 -12.30 -2.48 7.01
C THR A 12 -11.69 -3.01 5.72
N GLY A 13 -12.14 -4.17 5.26
CA GLY A 13 -11.77 -4.68 3.93
C GLY A 13 -12.11 -3.70 2.81
N ALA A 14 -13.20 -2.95 2.95
CA ALA A 14 -13.56 -1.87 2.01
C ALA A 14 -12.52 -0.74 2.00
N ASP A 15 -12.00 -0.33 3.15
CA ASP A 15 -10.93 0.67 3.24
C ASP A 15 -9.66 0.18 2.53
N ILE A 16 -9.29 -1.09 2.73
CA ILE A 16 -8.13 -1.72 2.09
C ILE A 16 -8.31 -1.73 0.57
N LYS A 17 -9.48 -2.16 0.09
CA LYS A 17 -9.78 -2.15 -1.35
C LYS A 17 -9.68 -0.74 -1.93
N ASN A 18 -10.25 0.27 -1.26
CA ASN A 18 -10.19 1.65 -1.72
C ASN A 18 -8.74 2.18 -1.78
N ALA A 19 -7.90 1.81 -0.81
CA ALA A 19 -6.48 2.16 -0.83
C ALA A 19 -5.74 1.51 -2.00
N LEU A 20 -6.04 0.26 -2.32
CA LEU A 20 -5.48 -0.43 -3.49
C LEU A 20 -5.95 0.19 -4.81
N GLU A 21 -7.22 0.60 -4.91
CA GLU A 21 -7.74 1.30 -6.09
C GLU A 21 -7.03 2.66 -6.27
N LEU A 22 -6.77 3.39 -5.19
CA LEU A 22 -5.98 4.61 -5.26
C LEU A 22 -4.56 4.32 -5.75
N SER A 23 -3.89 3.30 -5.20
CA SER A 23 -2.56 2.88 -5.66
C SER A 23 -2.57 2.44 -7.13
N ALA A 24 -3.64 1.78 -7.59
CA ALA A 24 -3.78 1.37 -9.00
C ALA A 24 -3.88 2.56 -9.97
N SER A 25 -4.30 3.73 -9.50
CA SER A 25 -4.32 4.96 -10.29
C SER A 25 -2.92 5.48 -10.66
N TYR A 26 -1.88 4.95 -10.02
CA TYR A 26 -0.48 5.23 -10.37
C TYR A 26 -0.14 4.80 -11.80
N PHE A 27 -0.81 3.79 -12.32
CA PHE A 27 -0.57 3.23 -13.65
C PHE A 27 -1.56 3.76 -14.68
N THR A 28 -1.09 3.90 -15.92
CA THR A 28 -1.92 4.17 -17.09
C THR A 28 -1.39 3.38 -18.30
N LEU A 29 -2.18 3.30 -19.37
CA LEU A 29 -1.77 2.70 -20.63
C LEU A 29 -1.32 3.80 -21.60
N LYS A 30 -0.23 3.55 -22.30
CA LYS A 30 0.16 4.31 -23.50
C LYS A 30 -0.72 3.94 -24.69
N THR A 31 -0.60 4.69 -25.79
CA THR A 31 -1.30 4.41 -27.04
C THR A 31 -0.94 3.07 -27.66
N ASP A 32 0.28 2.56 -27.40
CA ASP A 32 0.72 1.23 -27.83
C ASP A 32 0.26 0.10 -26.89
N GLY A 33 -0.53 0.43 -25.84
CA GLY A 33 -1.02 -0.50 -24.84
C GLY A 33 -0.01 -0.92 -23.78
N SER A 34 1.19 -0.34 -23.74
CA SER A 34 2.14 -0.60 -22.67
C SER A 34 1.76 0.13 -21.38
N ILE A 35 2.06 -0.47 -20.22
CA ILE A 35 1.82 0.13 -18.92
C ILE A 35 2.91 1.17 -18.63
N THR A 36 2.49 2.33 -18.14
CA THR A 36 3.39 3.42 -17.71
C THR A 36 2.85 4.10 -16.47
N VAL A 37 3.65 4.99 -15.88
CA VAL A 37 3.22 5.83 -14.74
C VAL A 37 2.26 6.92 -15.23
N SER A 38 1.18 7.14 -14.50
CA SER A 38 0.24 8.22 -14.77
C SER A 38 0.92 9.59 -14.64
N PRO A 39 0.72 10.52 -15.59
CA PRO A 39 1.27 11.86 -15.52
C PRO A 39 0.96 12.60 -14.22
N THR A 40 -0.17 12.31 -13.57
CA THR A 40 -0.57 12.93 -12.30
C THR A 40 0.37 12.61 -11.13
N TYR A 41 1.17 11.56 -11.25
CA TYR A 41 2.21 11.20 -10.28
C TYR A 41 3.60 11.74 -10.64
N ILE A 42 3.71 12.42 -11.78
CA ILE A 42 4.98 12.98 -12.28
C ILE A 42 4.94 14.51 -12.23
N GLU A 43 3.81 15.11 -12.63
CA GLU A 43 3.62 16.56 -12.72
C GLU A 43 2.65 17.07 -11.63
N PRO A 44 2.86 18.25 -11.06
CA PRO A 44 3.97 19.21 -11.31
C PRO A 44 5.29 18.80 -10.64
N LYS A 45 5.31 17.76 -9.83
CA LYS A 45 6.51 17.16 -9.22
C LYS A 45 6.34 15.65 -9.04
N PRO A 46 7.42 14.87 -9.13
CA PRO A 46 7.36 13.43 -8.92
C PRO A 46 6.85 13.05 -7.53
N GLN A 47 5.86 12.16 -7.49
CA GLN A 47 5.22 11.67 -6.27
C GLN A 47 5.15 10.12 -6.24
N HIS A 48 6.18 9.47 -6.74
CA HIS A 48 6.25 8.00 -6.77
C HIS A 48 6.09 7.35 -5.38
N TYR A 49 6.44 8.08 -4.32
CA TYR A 49 6.27 7.67 -2.93
C TYR A 49 4.80 7.52 -2.49
N ASN A 50 3.86 7.94 -3.31
CA ASN A 50 2.41 7.75 -3.08
C ASN A 50 1.87 6.45 -3.69
N TYR A 51 2.73 5.60 -4.24
CA TYR A 51 2.39 4.25 -4.65
C TYR A 51 2.74 3.26 -3.53
N ASP A 52 1.73 2.62 -2.96
CA ASP A 52 1.90 1.66 -1.87
C ASP A 52 1.82 0.21 -2.38
N MET A 53 2.72 -0.61 -1.88
CA MET A 53 2.70 -2.07 -2.04
C MET A 53 2.33 -2.72 -0.71
N TRP A 54 1.52 -3.77 -0.76
CA TRP A 54 0.95 -4.40 0.44
C TRP A 54 1.49 -5.81 0.67
N GLU A 55 1.73 -6.12 1.94
CA GLU A 55 2.00 -7.45 2.46
C GLU A 55 0.80 -7.98 3.25
N GLY A 56 0.70 -9.32 3.42
CA GLY A 56 -0.37 -9.98 4.16
C GLY A 56 -1.65 -10.20 3.36
N ILE A 57 -1.73 -9.69 2.16
CA ILE A 57 -2.81 -9.91 1.20
C ILE A 57 -2.24 -10.24 -0.17
N SER A 58 -3.04 -10.85 -1.04
CA SER A 58 -2.72 -11.00 -2.45
C SER A 58 -3.74 -10.30 -3.33
N TYR A 59 -3.30 -9.71 -4.44
CA TYR A 59 -4.16 -8.95 -5.33
C TYR A 59 -3.61 -8.80 -6.73
N VAL A 60 -4.48 -8.44 -7.65
CA VAL A 60 -4.14 -8.11 -9.04
C VAL A 60 -4.66 -6.71 -9.35
N LEU A 61 -3.83 -5.89 -9.99
CA LEU A 61 -4.23 -4.58 -10.52
C LEU A 61 -4.37 -4.69 -12.03
N ASN A 62 -5.59 -4.63 -12.54
CA ASN A 62 -5.90 -4.70 -13.97
C ASN A 62 -6.06 -3.29 -14.55
N ILE A 63 -5.04 -2.83 -15.29
CA ILE A 63 -4.95 -1.46 -15.79
C ILE A 63 -5.83 -1.23 -17.03
N SER A 64 -6.32 -2.29 -17.67
CA SER A 64 -7.32 -2.17 -18.76
C SER A 64 -8.68 -1.69 -18.25
N LYS A 65 -8.94 -1.81 -16.95
CA LYS A 65 -10.19 -1.36 -16.33
C LYS A 65 -10.16 0.12 -15.95
N PRO A 66 -11.33 0.76 -15.81
CA PRO A 66 -11.42 2.13 -15.32
C PRO A 66 -10.81 2.29 -13.93
N ILE A 67 -10.30 3.50 -13.63
CA ILE A 67 -9.86 3.86 -12.27
C ILE A 67 -11.01 3.64 -11.28
N GLY A 68 -10.72 2.98 -10.17
CA GLY A 68 -11.70 2.59 -9.15
C GLY A 68 -12.29 1.19 -9.33
N GLU A 69 -11.97 0.49 -10.44
CA GLU A 69 -12.45 -0.87 -10.74
C GLU A 69 -11.32 -1.84 -11.10
N ARG A 70 -10.08 -1.48 -10.71
CA ARG A 70 -8.85 -2.17 -11.15
C ARG A 70 -8.41 -3.31 -10.25
N VAL A 71 -8.87 -3.34 -9.01
CA VAL A 71 -8.47 -4.36 -8.04
C VAL A 71 -9.25 -5.65 -8.27
N GLU A 72 -8.53 -6.71 -8.57
CA GLU A 72 -9.06 -8.07 -8.80
C GLU A 72 -8.40 -9.07 -7.86
N SER A 73 -9.07 -10.20 -7.64
CA SER A 73 -8.52 -11.34 -6.89
C SER A 73 -7.97 -10.97 -5.51
N LEU A 74 -8.61 -10.01 -4.84
CA LEU A 74 -8.18 -9.55 -3.52
C LEU A 74 -8.48 -10.60 -2.46
N GLN A 75 -7.41 -11.14 -1.84
CA GLN A 75 -7.49 -12.25 -0.90
C GLN A 75 -6.68 -11.99 0.36
N HIS A 76 -7.15 -12.57 1.45
CA HIS A 76 -6.44 -12.69 2.71
C HIS A 76 -6.52 -14.14 3.18
N ASN A 77 -5.38 -14.76 3.55
CA ASN A 77 -5.31 -16.17 3.94
C ASN A 77 -5.99 -17.12 2.92
N SER A 78 -5.73 -16.90 1.62
CA SER A 78 -6.25 -17.71 0.49
C SER A 78 -7.78 -17.69 0.33
N ALA A 79 -8.48 -16.75 0.97
CA ALA A 79 -9.92 -16.52 0.82
C ALA A 79 -10.18 -15.07 0.38
N PRO A 80 -11.29 -14.78 -0.32
CA PRO A 80 -11.64 -13.40 -0.68
C PRO A 80 -11.66 -12.50 0.56
N LEU A 81 -11.05 -11.30 0.46
CA LEU A 81 -11.08 -10.33 1.55
C LEU A 81 -12.53 -9.92 1.83
N ASN A 82 -12.95 -10.04 3.08
CA ASN A 82 -14.29 -9.63 3.49
C ASN A 82 -14.32 -8.10 3.65
N MET A 83 -15.18 -7.43 2.87
CA MET A 83 -15.27 -5.96 2.87
C MET A 83 -15.76 -5.38 4.20
N ASN A 84 -16.51 -6.16 4.99
CA ASN A 84 -17.11 -5.73 6.25
C ASN A 84 -16.29 -6.14 7.50
N GLU A 85 -15.29 -6.99 7.35
CA GLU A 85 -14.40 -7.35 8.45
C GLU A 85 -13.35 -6.28 8.70
N GLU A 86 -12.86 -6.23 9.92
CA GLU A 86 -11.80 -5.33 10.35
C GLU A 86 -10.45 -6.05 10.36
N TYR A 87 -9.42 -5.33 9.95
CA TYR A 87 -8.04 -5.80 9.85
C TYR A 87 -7.12 -4.78 10.49
N ASP A 88 -6.14 -5.25 11.23
CA ASP A 88 -5.09 -4.40 11.78
C ASP A 88 -3.95 -4.28 10.76
N VAL A 89 -3.66 -3.05 10.35
CA VAL A 89 -2.71 -2.74 9.28
C VAL A 89 -1.61 -1.83 9.80
N VAL A 90 -0.35 -2.27 9.64
CA VAL A 90 0.82 -1.46 9.97
C VAL A 90 1.21 -0.57 8.79
N MET A 91 1.49 0.69 9.08
CA MET A 91 1.97 1.66 8.12
C MET A 91 2.76 2.77 8.81
N ASN A 92 3.42 3.63 8.04
CA ASN A 92 4.08 4.79 8.63
C ASN A 92 3.05 5.85 9.08
N ASN A 93 3.48 6.73 9.99
CA ASN A 93 2.63 7.78 10.56
C ASN A 93 2.08 8.75 9.50
N TYR A 94 2.84 9.07 8.45
CA TYR A 94 2.38 9.92 7.35
C TYR A 94 1.19 9.29 6.63
N ARG A 95 1.30 8.02 6.26
CA ARG A 95 0.22 7.29 5.59
C ARG A 95 -0.98 7.12 6.51
N ALA A 96 -0.77 6.79 7.78
CA ALA A 96 -1.84 6.61 8.76
C ALA A 96 -2.67 7.87 9.01
N SER A 97 -2.10 9.06 8.77
CA SER A 97 -2.83 10.34 8.85
C SER A 97 -3.60 10.69 7.55
N GLY A 98 -3.54 9.85 6.53
CA GLY A 98 -4.18 10.09 5.24
C GLY A 98 -3.29 10.81 4.23
N GLY A 99 -1.98 10.89 4.50
CA GLY A 99 -1.02 11.50 3.59
C GLY A 99 -1.04 10.87 2.20
N GLY A 100 -0.81 11.67 1.15
CA GLY A 100 -0.84 11.21 -0.23
C GLY A 100 -2.25 10.89 -0.75
N ASN A 101 -3.27 11.55 -0.23
CA ASN A 101 -4.68 11.38 -0.58
C ASN A 101 -5.31 10.05 -0.12
N PHE A 102 -4.66 9.33 0.80
CA PHE A 102 -5.25 8.12 1.40
C PHE A 102 -6.26 8.51 2.49
N PHE A 103 -7.27 9.27 2.13
CA PHE A 103 -8.27 9.82 3.06
C PHE A 103 -9.06 8.74 3.80
N MET A 104 -9.16 7.51 3.24
CA MET A 104 -9.80 6.38 3.91
C MET A 104 -9.09 5.96 5.21
N PHE A 105 -7.85 6.39 5.44
CA PHE A 105 -7.10 6.08 6.66
C PHE A 105 -7.30 7.12 7.77
N GLN A 106 -7.89 8.29 7.46
CA GLN A 106 -8.09 9.34 8.44
C GLN A 106 -9.08 8.92 9.54
N ASN A 107 -8.76 9.31 10.78
CA ASN A 107 -9.62 9.07 11.95
C ASN A 107 -9.95 7.60 12.22
N LYS A 108 -9.13 6.67 11.73
CA LYS A 108 -9.28 5.25 12.05
C LYS A 108 -8.72 4.92 13.44
N PRO A 109 -9.26 3.91 14.13
CA PRO A 109 -8.75 3.51 15.44
C PRO A 109 -7.26 3.14 15.35
N VAL A 110 -6.45 3.73 16.25
CA VAL A 110 -5.04 3.37 16.40
C VAL A 110 -4.94 2.22 17.39
N VAL A 111 -4.58 1.05 16.90
CA VAL A 111 -4.43 -0.17 17.71
C VAL A 111 -3.10 -0.15 18.45
N LYS A 112 -2.05 0.34 17.79
CA LYS A 112 -0.71 0.46 18.37
C LYS A 112 0.03 1.63 17.74
N ASP A 113 0.70 2.40 18.57
CA ASP A 113 1.62 3.46 18.16
C ASP A 113 3.04 3.04 18.55
N ILE A 114 3.95 3.01 17.58
CA ILE A 114 5.34 2.64 17.78
C ILE A 114 6.19 3.89 17.54
N PRO A 115 6.60 4.60 18.62
CA PRO A 115 7.24 5.90 18.50
C PRO A 115 8.72 5.84 18.08
N THR A 116 9.28 4.64 17.96
CA THR A 116 10.66 4.46 17.49
C THR A 116 10.76 4.79 16.01
N ASP A 117 11.81 5.51 15.62
CA ASP A 117 12.09 5.83 14.23
C ASP A 117 12.24 4.55 13.38
N MET A 118 11.64 4.52 12.18
CA MET A 118 11.69 3.36 11.30
C MET A 118 13.12 2.97 10.91
N SER A 119 14.02 3.93 10.75
CA SER A 119 15.41 3.65 10.44
C SER A 119 16.11 2.91 11.58
N GLU A 120 15.79 3.25 12.82
CA GLU A 120 16.27 2.53 14.00
C GLU A 120 15.70 1.10 14.08
N LEU A 121 14.40 0.94 13.82
CA LEU A 121 13.76 -0.39 13.78
C LEU A 121 14.41 -1.30 12.72
N ILE A 122 14.68 -0.78 11.54
CA ILE A 122 15.35 -1.51 10.45
C ILE A 122 16.78 -1.86 10.85
N ALA A 123 17.52 -0.90 11.41
CA ALA A 123 18.90 -1.14 11.85
C ALA A 123 18.95 -2.23 12.94
N ASN A 124 18.06 -2.18 13.92
CA ASN A 124 17.98 -3.19 14.98
C ASN A 124 17.65 -4.58 14.43
N TYR A 125 16.73 -4.67 13.47
CA TYR A 125 16.39 -5.92 12.81
C TYR A 125 17.60 -6.52 12.08
N ILE A 126 18.34 -5.69 11.33
CA ILE A 126 19.53 -6.13 10.60
C ILE A 126 20.62 -6.61 11.57
N LEU A 127 20.85 -5.88 12.66
CA LEU A 127 21.84 -6.25 13.69
C LEU A 127 21.49 -7.56 14.38
N GLU A 128 20.21 -7.80 14.66
CA GLU A 128 19.74 -9.03 15.30
C GLU A 128 19.88 -10.25 14.38
N HIS A 129 19.48 -10.10 13.11
CA HIS A 129 19.49 -11.20 12.14
C HIS A 129 20.83 -11.41 11.45
N LYS A 130 21.76 -10.43 11.55
CA LYS A 130 23.13 -10.44 10.97
C LYS A 130 23.14 -10.53 9.43
N THR A 131 22.35 -11.43 8.86
CA THR A 131 22.20 -11.64 7.41
C THR A 131 20.72 -11.56 7.05
N ILE A 132 20.41 -10.81 6.00
CA ILE A 132 19.05 -10.70 5.45
C ILE A 132 19.03 -11.35 4.08
N GLU A 133 18.08 -12.24 3.85
CA GLU A 133 17.81 -12.78 2.51
C GLU A 133 16.90 -11.84 1.74
N ALA A 134 17.31 -11.47 0.53
CA ALA A 134 16.48 -10.73 -0.40
C ALA A 134 15.49 -11.69 -1.05
N THR A 135 14.25 -11.70 -0.57
CA THR A 135 13.17 -12.55 -1.08
C THR A 135 12.00 -11.71 -1.58
N VAL A 136 11.23 -12.28 -2.51
CA VAL A 136 9.94 -11.74 -2.96
C VAL A 136 8.90 -12.87 -2.87
N ASN A 137 7.70 -12.54 -2.40
CA ASN A 137 6.62 -13.52 -2.24
C ASN A 137 5.59 -13.49 -3.38
N ASN A 138 5.76 -12.60 -4.37
CA ASN A 138 4.89 -12.48 -5.55
C ASN A 138 3.39 -12.40 -5.21
N ASN A 139 3.06 -11.73 -4.11
CA ASN A 139 1.69 -11.63 -3.61
C ASN A 139 0.81 -10.65 -4.42
N TRP A 140 1.38 -9.88 -5.35
CA TRP A 140 0.63 -8.99 -6.22
C TRP A 140 1.25 -8.91 -7.62
N LYS A 141 0.44 -8.49 -8.58
CA LYS A 141 0.88 -8.21 -9.96
C LYS A 141 0.02 -7.14 -10.61
N VAL A 142 0.60 -6.51 -11.63
CA VAL A 142 -0.08 -5.55 -12.50
C VAL A 142 -0.27 -6.20 -13.86
N ILE A 143 -1.48 -6.15 -14.39
CA ILE A 143 -1.85 -6.69 -15.70
C ILE A 143 -2.60 -5.65 -16.54
N LYS A 144 -2.81 -5.96 -17.81
CA LYS A 144 -3.62 -5.18 -18.77
C LYS A 144 -4.54 -6.09 -19.57
#